data_3f848588409f926a6916ab422201f502
#
_entry.id   3f848588409f926a6916ab422201f502
#
_cell.length_a   1.000
_cell.length_b   1.000
_cell.length_c   1.000
_cell.angle_alpha   90.00
_cell.angle_beta   90.00
_cell.angle_gamma   90.00
#
_symmetry.space_group_name_H-M   'P 1'
#
loop_
_entity.id
_entity.type
_entity.pdbx_description
1 polymer ?
#
loop_
_entity_poly.entity_id
_entity_poly.type
_entity_poly.pdbx_seq_one_letter_code
_entity_poly.pdbx_strand_id
1 'polypeptide(L)'
;LSRMLVGALRCISGGFLRADVLQVAKSGFSSLTRDEADSLENYAITHGINRGKWLRPFPYGDDAADMDELRVRLISPVEALRDALRRAKTAGDSVEAIFRFLEDTNAYDRLMAREETLLSRGMAAEATQNRQVWTILMTLLDQLYALLSTQKANQRDLAQFVESGLTGASLSSLPP
;
A
#
# COMPACT_ATOMS: atom_id res chain seq x y z
N LEU A 1 -7.19 -0.02 2.85
CA LEU A 1 -6.53 -0.93 1.91
C LEU A 1 -6.12 -0.22 0.62
N SER A 2 -7.07 0.38 -0.12
CA SER A 2 -6.78 1.08 -1.39
C SER A 2 -5.68 2.13 -1.24
N ARG A 3 -5.70 2.94 -0.17
CA ARG A 3 -4.65 3.94 0.11
C ARG A 3 -3.26 3.31 0.26
N MET A 4 -3.16 2.14 0.89
CA MET A 4 -1.89 1.44 1.04
C MET A 4 -1.36 0.98 -0.32
N LEU A 5 -2.17 0.27 -1.09
CA LEU A 5 -1.73 -0.28 -2.37
C LEU A 5 -1.41 0.83 -3.39
N VAL A 6 -2.29 1.81 -3.54
CA VAL A 6 -2.06 2.96 -4.42
C VAL A 6 -0.82 3.74 -3.99
N GLY A 7 -0.66 3.99 -2.68
CA GLY A 7 0.53 4.64 -2.12
C GLY A 7 1.81 3.87 -2.44
N ALA A 8 1.82 2.53 -2.27
CA ALA A 8 2.96 1.69 -2.59
C ALA A 8 3.32 1.73 -4.09
N LEU A 9 2.33 1.65 -4.98
CA LEU A 9 2.55 1.75 -6.42
C LEU A 9 3.07 3.14 -6.83
N ARG A 10 2.56 4.21 -6.20
CA ARG A 10 3.07 5.59 -6.39
C ARG A 10 4.49 5.76 -5.86
N CYS A 11 4.83 5.17 -4.71
CA CYS A 11 6.21 5.14 -4.23
C CYS A 11 7.15 4.57 -5.30
N ILE A 12 6.77 3.46 -5.91
CA ILE A 12 7.58 2.78 -6.92
C ILE A 12 7.71 3.62 -8.19
N SER A 13 6.62 4.17 -8.71
CA SER A 13 6.60 4.96 -9.94
C SER A 13 7.15 6.39 -9.76
N GLY A 14 6.93 7.00 -8.60
CA GLY A 14 7.31 8.37 -8.28
C GLY A 14 8.68 8.52 -7.60
N GLY A 15 9.38 7.41 -7.32
CA GLY A 15 10.70 7.43 -6.68
C GLY A 15 10.64 7.77 -5.19
N PHE A 16 9.66 7.24 -4.47
CA PHE A 16 9.50 7.37 -3.01
C PHE A 16 9.31 8.81 -2.55
N LEU A 17 8.40 9.54 -3.18
CA LEU A 17 8.01 10.86 -2.69
C LEU A 17 7.47 10.74 -1.27
N ARG A 18 7.83 11.70 -0.39
CA ARG A 18 7.40 11.70 1.01
C ARG A 18 5.90 11.56 1.18
N ALA A 19 5.12 12.25 0.35
CA ALA A 19 3.66 12.18 0.40
C ALA A 19 3.13 10.75 0.16
N ASP A 20 3.70 10.03 -0.81
CA ASP A 20 3.28 8.68 -1.15
C ASP A 20 3.68 7.68 -0.04
N VAL A 21 4.90 7.82 0.51
CA VAL A 21 5.37 7.00 1.63
C VAL A 21 4.48 7.20 2.86
N LEU A 22 4.17 8.45 3.19
CA LEU A 22 3.28 8.76 4.33
C LEU A 22 1.85 8.31 4.09
N GLN A 23 1.39 8.28 2.84
CA GLN A 23 0.09 7.67 2.49
C GLN A 23 0.07 6.17 2.84
N VAL A 24 1.16 5.44 2.58
CA VAL A 24 1.28 4.03 2.99
C VAL A 24 1.32 3.93 4.52
N ALA A 25 2.17 4.70 5.19
CA ALA A 25 2.32 4.69 6.64
C ALA A 25 0.98 4.91 7.36
N LYS A 26 0.22 5.91 6.94
CA LYS A 26 -1.06 6.34 7.55
C LYS A 26 -2.29 5.64 6.98
N SER A 27 -2.12 4.60 6.17
CA SER A 27 -3.23 3.86 5.56
C SER A 27 -4.06 3.05 6.58
N GLY A 28 -3.48 2.73 7.73
CA GLY A 28 -4.03 1.79 8.72
C GLY A 28 -3.86 0.32 8.31
N PHE A 29 -3.10 0.07 7.23
CA PHE A 29 -2.75 -1.27 6.74
C PHE A 29 -1.24 -1.52 6.72
N SER A 30 -0.42 -0.51 7.05
CA SER A 30 1.02 -0.68 7.26
C SER A 30 1.32 -1.40 8.58
N SER A 31 2.56 -1.79 8.78
CA SER A 31 3.02 -2.39 10.04
C SER A 31 3.17 -1.38 11.18
N LEU A 32 2.98 -0.09 10.90
CA LEU A 32 3.11 0.98 11.87
C LEU A 32 1.79 1.26 12.58
N THR A 33 1.86 1.59 13.84
CA THR A 33 0.77 2.22 14.58
C THR A 33 0.61 3.67 14.10
N ARG A 34 -0.47 4.33 14.54
CA ARG A 34 -0.71 5.74 14.20
C ARG A 34 0.39 6.65 14.78
N ASP A 35 0.76 6.43 16.03
CA ASP A 35 1.77 7.24 16.72
C ASP A 35 3.16 7.05 16.10
N GLU A 36 3.51 5.80 15.72
CA GLU A 36 4.75 5.52 14.98
C GLU A 36 4.76 6.22 13.61
N ALA A 37 3.63 6.21 12.88
CA ALA A 37 3.52 6.87 11.58
C ALA A 37 3.62 8.41 11.71
N ASP A 38 3.04 8.99 12.77
CA ASP A 38 3.14 10.43 13.06
C ASP A 38 4.56 10.82 13.48
N SER A 39 5.24 10.00 14.29
CA SER A 39 6.66 10.19 14.67
C SER A 39 7.57 10.14 13.44
N LEU A 40 7.37 9.14 12.57
CA LEU A 40 8.13 9.00 11.33
C LEU A 40 7.90 10.18 10.37
N GLU A 41 6.67 10.72 10.30
CA GLU A 41 6.37 11.93 9.53
C GLU A 41 7.12 13.14 10.04
N ASN A 42 7.07 13.38 11.38
CA ASN A 42 7.77 14.49 12.01
C ASN A 42 9.28 14.41 11.75
N TYR A 43 9.87 13.23 11.91
CA TYR A 43 11.27 12.99 11.59
C TYR A 43 11.58 13.29 10.11
N ALA A 44 10.74 12.78 9.22
CA ALA A 44 10.94 12.96 7.78
C ALA A 44 10.81 14.45 7.35
N ILE A 45 9.96 15.23 8.02
CA ILE A 45 9.85 16.68 7.79
C ILE A 45 11.08 17.39 8.31
N THR A 46 11.46 17.15 9.56
CA THR A 46 12.59 17.80 10.25
C THR A 46 13.90 17.60 9.49
N HIS A 47 14.16 16.38 9.03
CA HIS A 47 15.44 16.03 8.36
C HIS A 47 15.37 16.04 6.83
N GLY A 48 14.26 16.49 6.25
CA GLY A 48 14.09 16.59 4.80
C GLY A 48 14.20 15.23 4.11
N ILE A 49 13.65 14.16 4.73
CA ILE A 49 13.61 12.84 4.14
C ILE A 49 12.61 12.84 3.00
N ASN A 50 13.09 12.52 1.81
CA ASN A 50 12.29 12.45 0.59
C ASN A 50 13.01 11.60 -0.47
N ARG A 51 12.26 10.98 -1.38
CA ARG A 51 12.78 10.18 -2.50
C ARG A 51 13.74 9.07 -2.03
N GLY A 52 14.87 8.92 -2.71
CA GLY A 52 15.88 7.89 -2.41
C GLY A 52 16.46 7.90 -0.99
N LYS A 53 16.20 8.94 -0.19
CA LYS A 53 16.58 8.94 1.24
C LYS A 53 15.81 7.88 2.04
N TRP A 54 14.60 7.52 1.65
CA TRP A 54 13.82 6.43 2.26
C TRP A 54 14.45 5.04 2.11
N LEU A 55 15.33 4.89 1.13
CA LEU A 55 15.99 3.62 0.78
C LEU A 55 17.36 3.46 1.46
N ARG A 56 17.71 4.36 2.38
CA ARG A 56 18.99 4.37 3.09
C ARG A 56 18.74 4.51 4.58
N PRO A 57 19.65 4.02 5.43
CA PRO A 57 19.56 4.24 6.87
C PRO A 57 19.48 5.74 7.21
N PHE A 58 18.69 6.05 8.23
CA PHE A 58 18.54 7.43 8.71
C PHE A 58 19.72 7.82 9.58
N PRO A 59 20.44 8.92 9.27
CA PRO A 59 21.68 9.26 9.96
C PRO A 59 21.53 10.44 10.96
N TYR A 60 20.33 10.97 11.18
CA TYR A 60 20.15 12.24 11.87
C TYR A 60 19.45 12.10 13.23
N GLY A 61 20.02 12.77 14.26
CA GLY A 61 19.40 12.86 15.59
C GLY A 61 19.70 11.64 16.48
N ASP A 62 19.37 11.79 17.75
CA ASP A 62 19.57 10.73 18.76
C ASP A 62 18.56 9.58 18.60
N ASP A 63 17.44 9.84 17.96
CA ASP A 63 16.36 8.91 17.64
C ASP A 63 16.49 8.21 16.28
N ALA A 64 17.62 8.44 15.60
CA ALA A 64 17.85 7.91 14.24
C ALA A 64 17.67 6.39 14.14
N ALA A 65 18.14 5.64 15.13
CA ALA A 65 18.04 4.18 15.14
C ALA A 65 16.59 3.71 15.24
N ASP A 66 15.81 4.31 16.13
CA ASP A 66 14.39 3.97 16.32
C ASP A 66 13.57 4.33 15.06
N MET A 67 13.84 5.50 14.50
CA MET A 67 13.18 5.95 13.27
C MET A 67 13.58 5.11 12.05
N ASP A 68 14.83 4.62 12.03
CA ASP A 68 15.30 3.72 10.97
C ASP A 68 14.63 2.34 11.06
N GLU A 69 14.36 1.83 12.24
CA GLU A 69 13.57 0.62 12.45
C GLU A 69 12.15 0.78 11.87
N LEU A 70 11.48 1.90 12.18
CA LEU A 70 10.16 2.20 11.61
C LEU A 70 10.22 2.30 10.08
N ARG A 71 11.26 2.96 9.54
CA ARG A 71 11.51 3.04 8.10
C ARG A 71 11.63 1.65 7.49
N VAL A 72 12.45 0.78 8.07
CA VAL A 72 12.66 -0.58 7.57
C VAL A 72 11.34 -1.36 7.55
N ARG A 73 10.58 -1.33 8.64
CA ARG A 73 9.27 -1.99 8.74
C ARG A 73 8.29 -1.50 7.68
N LEU A 74 8.31 -0.21 7.36
CA LEU A 74 7.41 0.41 6.38
C LEU A 74 7.86 0.16 4.94
N ILE A 75 9.16 0.32 4.67
CA ILE A 75 9.69 0.39 3.30
C ILE A 75 10.02 -0.99 2.74
N SER A 76 10.46 -1.95 3.56
CA SER A 76 10.86 -3.28 3.07
C SER A 76 9.79 -3.99 2.22
N PRO A 77 8.50 -4.01 2.60
CA PRO A 77 7.47 -4.61 1.76
C PRO A 77 7.30 -3.88 0.42
N VAL A 78 7.42 -2.55 0.41
CA VAL A 78 7.31 -1.74 -0.81
C VAL A 78 8.53 -1.96 -1.72
N GLU A 79 9.72 -2.13 -1.16
CA GLU A 79 10.92 -2.49 -1.92
C GLU A 79 10.80 -3.90 -2.52
N ALA A 80 10.32 -4.86 -1.76
CA ALA A 80 10.06 -6.22 -2.25
C ALA A 80 9.07 -6.21 -3.42
N LEU A 81 7.98 -5.45 -3.31
CA LEU A 81 7.03 -5.24 -4.42
C LEU A 81 7.71 -4.59 -5.63
N ARG A 82 8.49 -3.51 -5.43
CA ARG A 82 9.24 -2.86 -6.51
C ARG A 82 10.13 -3.83 -7.25
N ASP A 83 10.89 -4.63 -6.50
CA ASP A 83 11.85 -5.57 -7.08
C ASP A 83 11.16 -6.75 -7.76
N ALA A 84 10.02 -7.20 -7.26
CA ALA A 84 9.17 -8.20 -7.91
C ALA A 84 8.59 -7.66 -9.24
N LEU A 85 8.03 -6.45 -9.22
CA LEU A 85 7.51 -5.79 -10.43
C LEU A 85 8.59 -5.54 -11.49
N ARG A 86 9.82 -5.23 -11.07
CA ARG A 86 10.96 -5.08 -12.01
C ARG A 86 11.36 -6.38 -12.67
N ARG A 87 11.22 -7.50 -11.99
CA ARG A 87 11.52 -8.84 -12.53
C ARG A 87 10.36 -9.42 -13.33
N ALA A 88 9.16 -8.90 -13.18
CA ALA A 88 7.97 -9.34 -13.87
C ALA A 88 8.14 -9.19 -15.39
N LYS A 89 7.90 -10.26 -16.12
CA LYS A 89 7.95 -10.30 -17.58
C LYS A 89 6.56 -10.17 -18.19
N THR A 90 5.56 -10.65 -17.47
CA THR A 90 4.16 -10.67 -17.87
C THR A 90 3.29 -9.89 -16.89
N ALA A 91 2.09 -9.54 -17.31
CA ALA A 91 1.10 -8.94 -16.42
C ALA A 91 0.69 -9.92 -15.31
N GLY A 92 0.68 -11.23 -15.58
CA GLY A 92 0.47 -12.27 -14.57
C GLY A 92 1.51 -12.21 -13.44
N ASP A 93 2.82 -12.15 -13.78
CA ASP A 93 3.88 -11.99 -12.79
C ASP A 93 3.68 -10.73 -11.92
N SER A 94 3.16 -9.66 -12.53
CA SER A 94 2.91 -8.41 -11.82
C SER A 94 1.71 -8.49 -10.88
N VAL A 95 0.66 -9.21 -11.26
CA VAL A 95 -0.50 -9.50 -10.40
C VAL A 95 -0.06 -10.35 -9.21
N GLU A 96 0.75 -11.38 -9.45
CA GLU A 96 1.32 -12.21 -8.38
C GLU A 96 2.19 -11.39 -7.42
N ALA A 97 2.97 -10.43 -7.92
CA ALA A 97 3.76 -9.53 -7.08
C ALA A 97 2.88 -8.67 -6.17
N ILE A 98 1.76 -8.15 -6.68
CA ILE A 98 0.78 -7.41 -5.88
C ILE A 98 0.15 -8.31 -4.82
N PHE A 99 -0.20 -9.54 -5.19
CA PHE A 99 -0.80 -10.49 -4.25
C PHE A 99 0.15 -10.81 -3.09
N ARG A 100 1.42 -11.09 -3.38
CA ARG A 100 2.46 -11.28 -2.34
C ARG A 100 2.62 -10.07 -1.44
N PHE A 101 2.59 -8.87 -1.99
CA PHE A 101 2.64 -7.65 -1.18
C PHE A 101 1.47 -7.56 -0.20
N LEU A 102 0.25 -7.96 -0.61
CA LEU A 102 -0.91 -8.00 0.28
C LEU A 102 -0.76 -9.07 1.37
N GLU A 103 -0.15 -10.21 1.05
CA GLU A 103 0.18 -11.27 2.03
C GLU A 103 1.25 -10.80 3.01
N ASP A 104 2.39 -10.28 2.53
CA ASP A 104 3.52 -9.80 3.33
C ASP A 104 3.12 -8.68 4.30
N THR A 105 2.14 -7.87 3.93
CA THR A 105 1.59 -6.81 4.79
C THR A 105 0.45 -7.28 5.68
N ASN A 106 0.09 -8.57 5.65
CA ASN A 106 -1.07 -9.15 6.35
C ASN A 106 -2.36 -8.34 6.09
N ALA A 107 -2.56 -7.91 4.85
CA ALA A 107 -3.63 -6.97 4.49
C ALA A 107 -5.02 -7.53 4.80
N TYR A 108 -5.23 -8.83 4.59
CA TYR A 108 -6.51 -9.49 4.87
C TYR A 108 -6.80 -9.56 6.37
N ASP A 109 -5.84 -9.98 7.20
CA ASP A 109 -6.04 -10.10 8.65
C ASP A 109 -6.29 -8.72 9.28
N ARG A 110 -5.59 -7.69 8.81
CA ARG A 110 -5.83 -6.29 9.21
C ARG A 110 -7.22 -5.80 8.81
N LEU A 111 -7.68 -6.23 7.63
CA LEU A 111 -9.03 -5.93 7.16
C LEU A 111 -10.09 -6.55 8.09
N MET A 112 -9.92 -7.83 8.43
CA MET A 112 -10.84 -8.55 9.32
C MET A 112 -10.86 -7.95 10.73
N ALA A 113 -9.69 -7.66 11.31
CA ALA A 113 -9.59 -7.02 12.62
C ALA A 113 -10.24 -5.61 12.63
N ARG A 114 -10.09 -4.86 11.53
CA ARG A 114 -10.76 -3.57 11.38
C ARG A 114 -12.27 -3.71 11.26
N GLU A 115 -12.76 -4.70 10.52
CA GLU A 115 -14.19 -5.00 10.38
C GLU A 115 -14.80 -5.33 11.75
N GLU A 116 -14.17 -6.22 12.52
CA GLU A 116 -14.60 -6.57 13.88
C GLU A 116 -14.66 -5.33 14.80
N THR A 117 -13.64 -4.47 14.71
CA THR A 117 -13.61 -3.21 15.46
C THR A 117 -14.78 -2.29 15.06
N LEU A 118 -15.09 -2.18 13.77
CA LEU A 118 -16.23 -1.38 13.30
C LEU A 118 -17.56 -1.94 13.76
N LEU A 119 -17.74 -3.25 13.66
CA LEU A 119 -18.96 -3.94 14.11
C LEU A 119 -19.17 -3.78 15.62
N SER A 120 -18.13 -3.92 16.44
CA SER A 120 -18.20 -3.74 17.89
C SER A 120 -18.61 -2.32 18.30
N ARG A 121 -18.36 -1.33 17.42
CA ARG A 121 -18.76 0.07 17.60
C ARG A 121 -20.13 0.40 16.98
N GLY A 122 -20.84 -0.59 16.44
CA GLY A 122 -22.13 -0.39 15.77
C GLY A 122 -22.04 0.24 14.37
N MET A 123 -20.86 0.30 13.78
CA MET A 123 -20.58 0.90 12.46
C MET A 123 -20.69 -0.15 11.35
N ALA A 124 -21.87 -0.76 11.20
CA ALA A 124 -22.06 -1.88 10.27
C ALA A 124 -21.94 -1.48 8.79
N ALA A 125 -22.33 -0.26 8.45
CA ALA A 125 -22.21 0.24 7.07
C ALA A 125 -20.74 0.37 6.65
N GLU A 126 -19.90 0.93 7.51
CA GLU A 126 -18.45 1.07 7.28
C GLU A 126 -17.75 -0.29 7.26
N ALA A 127 -18.18 -1.23 8.09
CA ALA A 127 -17.67 -2.60 8.06
C ALA A 127 -17.99 -3.27 6.71
N THR A 128 -19.21 -3.11 6.20
CA THR A 128 -19.61 -3.63 4.88
C THR A 128 -18.78 -2.98 3.76
N GLN A 129 -18.60 -1.66 3.78
CA GLN A 129 -17.76 -0.97 2.79
C GLN A 129 -16.31 -1.47 2.83
N ASN A 130 -15.77 -1.71 4.01
CA ASN A 130 -14.42 -2.23 4.18
C ASN A 130 -14.25 -3.61 3.50
N ARG A 131 -15.22 -4.51 3.65
CA ARG A 131 -15.24 -5.83 2.98
C ARG A 131 -15.40 -5.71 1.47
N GLN A 132 -16.25 -4.79 0.99
CA GLN A 132 -16.45 -4.56 -0.42
C GLN A 132 -15.15 -4.17 -1.15
N VAL A 133 -14.30 -3.34 -0.53
CA VAL A 133 -13.00 -2.94 -1.10
C VAL A 133 -12.12 -4.16 -1.38
N TRP A 134 -12.10 -5.15 -0.48
CA TRP A 134 -11.36 -6.39 -0.69
C TRP A 134 -11.91 -7.18 -1.89
N THR A 135 -13.22 -7.39 -1.92
CA THR A 135 -13.87 -8.11 -3.01
C THR A 135 -13.60 -7.47 -4.37
N ILE A 136 -13.68 -6.14 -4.44
CA ILE A 136 -13.41 -5.39 -5.67
C ILE A 136 -11.94 -5.55 -6.09
N LEU A 137 -11.00 -5.43 -5.13
CA LEU A 137 -9.58 -5.60 -5.42
C LEU A 137 -9.28 -7.01 -5.94
N MET A 138 -9.81 -8.05 -5.29
CA MET A 138 -9.60 -9.43 -5.75
C MET A 138 -10.20 -9.66 -7.13
N THR A 139 -11.43 -9.21 -7.37
CA THR A 139 -12.07 -9.31 -8.69
C THR A 139 -11.26 -8.60 -9.77
N LEU A 140 -10.70 -7.43 -9.46
CA LEU A 140 -9.86 -6.68 -10.38
C LEU A 140 -8.56 -7.42 -10.72
N LEU A 141 -7.90 -8.00 -9.72
CA LEU A 141 -6.67 -8.77 -9.90
C LEU A 141 -6.93 -10.06 -10.69
N ASP A 142 -8.04 -10.75 -10.40
CA ASP A 142 -8.46 -11.94 -11.14
C ASP A 142 -8.75 -11.64 -12.61
N GLN A 143 -9.44 -10.54 -12.89
CA GLN A 143 -9.71 -10.10 -14.27
C GLN A 143 -8.43 -9.75 -15.02
N LEU A 144 -7.50 -9.02 -14.37
CA LEU A 144 -6.20 -8.71 -14.95
C LEU A 144 -5.41 -9.97 -15.27
N TYR A 145 -5.39 -10.93 -14.34
CA TYR A 145 -4.72 -12.21 -14.55
C TYR A 145 -5.35 -12.99 -15.70
N ALA A 146 -6.67 -13.13 -15.72
CA ALA A 146 -7.39 -13.90 -16.73
C ALA A 146 -7.22 -13.31 -18.15
N LEU A 147 -7.23 -11.99 -18.29
CA LEU A 147 -7.19 -11.32 -19.59
C LEU A 147 -5.78 -11.06 -20.11
N LEU A 148 -4.82 -10.80 -19.20
CA LEU A 148 -3.53 -10.24 -19.57
C LEU A 148 -2.34 -11.08 -19.08
N SER A 149 -2.55 -12.25 -18.46
CA SER A 149 -1.49 -13.00 -17.78
C SER A 149 -0.26 -13.30 -18.64
N THR A 150 -0.45 -13.50 -19.94
CA THR A 150 0.64 -13.82 -20.90
C THR A 150 1.18 -12.60 -21.63
N GLN A 151 0.56 -11.43 -21.47
CA GLN A 151 0.98 -10.20 -22.13
C GLN A 151 2.20 -9.59 -21.43
N LYS A 152 3.02 -8.85 -22.17
CA LYS A 152 4.16 -8.13 -21.59
C LYS A 152 3.71 -7.18 -20.49
N ALA A 153 4.38 -7.26 -19.36
CA ALA A 153 4.13 -6.35 -18.25
C ALA A 153 4.48 -4.91 -18.64
N ASN A 154 3.50 -4.01 -18.52
CA ASN A 154 3.76 -2.59 -18.48
C ASN A 154 3.40 -2.09 -17.07
N GLN A 155 4.43 -1.83 -16.25
CA GLN A 155 4.26 -1.45 -14.84
C GLN A 155 3.42 -0.17 -14.66
N ARG A 156 3.54 0.80 -15.59
CA ARG A 156 2.74 2.02 -15.54
C ARG A 156 1.27 1.76 -15.78
N ASP A 157 0.97 0.99 -16.81
CA ASP A 157 -0.41 0.70 -17.18
C ASP A 157 -1.08 -0.12 -16.08
N LEU A 158 -0.36 -1.08 -15.48
CA LEU A 158 -0.86 -1.87 -14.36
C LEU A 158 -1.16 -0.99 -13.14
N ALA A 159 -0.22 -0.13 -12.74
CA ALA A 159 -0.40 0.78 -11.61
C ALA A 159 -1.60 1.71 -11.83
N GLN A 160 -1.71 2.28 -13.04
CA GLN A 160 -2.81 3.16 -13.42
C GLN A 160 -4.14 2.40 -13.45
N PHE A 161 -4.15 1.16 -13.93
CA PHE A 161 -5.34 0.32 -13.98
C PHE A 161 -5.85 -0.03 -12.59
N VAL A 162 -4.95 -0.47 -11.70
CA VAL A 162 -5.28 -0.76 -10.29
C VAL A 162 -5.75 0.49 -9.57
N GLU A 163 -5.09 1.62 -9.77
CA GLU A 163 -5.48 2.91 -9.17
C GLU A 163 -6.86 3.36 -9.65
N SER A 164 -7.12 3.29 -10.95
CA SER A 164 -8.41 3.67 -11.55
C SER A 164 -9.53 2.75 -11.09
N GLY A 165 -9.30 1.44 -11.05
CA GLY A 165 -10.28 0.47 -10.60
C GLY A 165 -10.67 0.65 -9.12
N LEU A 166 -9.68 0.89 -8.25
CA LEU A 166 -9.92 1.14 -6.82
C LEU A 166 -10.56 2.51 -6.55
N THR A 167 -10.24 3.52 -7.35
CA THR A 167 -10.86 4.86 -7.24
C THR A 167 -12.31 4.83 -7.70
N GLY A 168 -12.60 4.19 -8.83
CA GLY A 168 -13.95 4.01 -9.33
C GLY A 168 -14.86 3.26 -8.35
N ALA A 169 -14.31 2.24 -7.69
CA ALA A 169 -15.02 1.47 -6.69
C ALA A 169 -15.35 2.27 -5.42
N SER A 170 -14.46 3.14 -4.98
CA SER A 170 -14.71 4.00 -3.81
C SER A 170 -15.75 5.10 -4.07
N LEU A 171 -15.89 5.55 -5.32
CA LEU A 171 -16.92 6.52 -5.71
C LEU A 171 -18.32 5.87 -5.83
N SER A 172 -18.39 4.61 -6.26
CA SER A 172 -19.68 3.89 -6.37
C SER A 172 -20.24 3.41 -5.05
N SER A 173 -19.46 3.46 -3.97
CA SER A 173 -19.89 3.08 -2.61
C SER A 173 -20.38 4.24 -1.74
N LEU A 174 -20.44 5.47 -2.29
CA LEU A 174 -21.09 6.59 -1.59
C LEU A 174 -22.63 6.41 -1.69
N PRO A 175 -23.37 6.43 -0.58
CA PRO A 175 -24.82 6.41 -0.61
C PRO A 175 -25.35 7.68 -1.31
N PRO A 176 -26.49 7.59 -1.99
CA PRO A 176 -27.11 8.71 -2.68
C PRO A 176 -27.55 9.81 -1.74
#